data_087d1e0e63db50b68ba074a2d615718c
#
_entry.id   087d1e0e63db50b68ba074a2d615718c
#
_cell.length_a   1.000
_cell.length_b   1.000
_cell.length_c   1.000
_cell.angle_alpha   90.00
_cell.angle_beta   90.00
_cell.angle_gamma   90.00
#
_symmetry.space_group_name_H-M   'P 1'
#
loop_
_entity.id
_entity.type
_entity.pdbx_description
1 polymer ?
#
loop_
_entity_poly.entity_id
_entity_poly.type
_entity_poly.pdbx_seq_one_letter_code
_entity_poly.pdbx_strand_id
1 'polypeptide(L)' 'MVETVVALLMFINGEIKEHRIQDNMATCLRGKRVAERDYNPSVSYKCIKSKAETEIYMGQKSIKKIIL' A
#
# COMPACT_ATOMS: atom_id res chain seq x y z
N MET A 1 6.48 8.02 13.70
CA MET A 1 6.07 6.87 14.55
C MET A 1 6.19 5.60 13.73
N VAL A 2 6.72 4.54 14.30
CA VAL A 2 6.85 3.25 13.61
C VAL A 2 5.77 2.30 14.13
N GLU A 3 5.02 1.69 13.22
CA GLU A 3 3.97 0.74 13.58
C GLU A 3 3.79 -0.31 12.49
N THR A 4 3.16 -1.42 12.83
CA THR A 4 2.82 -2.46 11.86
C THR A 4 1.54 -2.04 11.14
N VAL A 5 1.60 -2.01 9.81
CA VAL A 5 0.48 -1.63 8.97
C VAL A 5 0.27 -2.65 7.85
N VAL A 6 -0.95 -2.72 7.36
CA VAL A 6 -1.27 -3.40 6.11
C VAL A 6 -1.26 -2.34 5.02
N ALA A 7 -0.50 -2.58 3.98
CA ALA A 7 -0.34 -1.60 2.90
C ALA A 7 -0.60 -2.22 1.54
N LEU A 8 -1.27 -1.45 0.68
CA LEU A 8 -1.43 -1.76 -0.72
C LEU A 8 -0.34 -1.01 -1.49
N LEU A 9 0.51 -1.77 -2.17
CA LEU A 9 1.61 -1.22 -2.96
C LEU A 9 1.26 -1.26 -4.44
N MET A 10 1.56 -0.17 -5.14
CA MET A 10 1.44 -0.11 -6.59
C MET A 10 2.84 -0.03 -7.19
N PHE A 11 3.15 -0.98 -8.07
CA PHE A 11 4.43 -1.04 -8.77
C PHE A 11 4.21 -0.67 -10.24
N ILE A 12 5.09 0.15 -10.78
CA ILE A 12 5.16 0.45 -12.20
C ILE A 12 6.56 0.11 -12.66
N ASN A 13 6.66 -0.82 -13.62
CA ASN A 13 7.94 -1.30 -14.14
C ASN A 13 8.88 -1.81 -13.04
N GLY A 14 8.33 -2.48 -12.02
CA GLY A 14 9.11 -3.03 -10.93
C GLY A 14 9.46 -2.06 -9.81
N GLU A 15 9.05 -0.80 -9.91
CA GLU A 15 9.30 0.20 -8.88
C GLU A 15 8.03 0.57 -8.13
N ILE A 16 8.15 0.74 -6.80
CA ILE A 16 7.02 1.19 -5.99
C ILE A 16 6.74 2.65 -6.31
N LYS A 17 5.54 2.93 -6.84
CA LYS A 17 5.11 4.30 -7.15
C LYS A 17 4.12 4.85 -6.15
N GLU A 18 3.39 3.98 -5.46
CA GLU A 18 2.39 4.40 -4.50
C GLU A 18 2.25 3.34 -3.42
N HIS A 19 1.96 3.78 -2.20
CA HIS A 19 1.61 2.90 -1.10
C HIS A 19 0.49 3.55 -0.29
N ARG A 20 -0.48 2.73 0.12
CA ARG A 20 -1.62 3.18 0.90
C ARG A 20 -1.85 2.27 2.08
N ILE A 21 -2.13 2.87 3.25
CA ILE A 21 -2.49 2.11 4.44
C ILE A 21 -3.91 1.61 4.29
N GLN A 22 -4.11 0.32 4.57
CA GLN A 22 -5.42 -0.32 4.59
C GLN A 22 -5.76 -0.72 6.03
N ASP A 23 -7.06 -0.86 6.33
CA ASP A 23 -7.52 -1.20 7.67
C ASP A 23 -7.11 -2.62 8.07
N ASN A 24 -7.16 -3.54 7.13
CA ASN A 24 -6.79 -4.93 7.33
C ASN A 24 -6.46 -5.60 5.99
N MET A 25 -5.97 -6.84 6.06
CA MET A 25 -5.57 -7.56 4.85
C MET A 25 -6.76 -7.84 3.92
N ALA A 26 -7.93 -8.13 4.45
CA ALA A 26 -9.12 -8.40 3.64
C ALA A 26 -9.50 -7.16 2.82
N THR A 27 -9.46 -5.96 3.44
CA THR A 27 -9.72 -4.70 2.76
C THR A 27 -8.66 -4.41 1.70
N CYS A 28 -7.39 -4.71 2.02
CA CYS A 28 -6.29 -4.55 1.09
C CYS A 28 -6.47 -5.44 -0.15
N LEU A 29 -6.79 -6.70 0.04
CA LEU A 29 -7.00 -7.65 -1.06
C LEU A 29 -8.20 -7.27 -1.91
N ARG A 30 -9.25 -6.72 -1.30
CA ARG A 30 -10.41 -6.20 -2.05
C ARG A 30 -10.01 -5.02 -2.92
N GLY A 31 -9.26 -4.07 -2.37
CA GLY A 31 -8.76 -2.93 -3.13
C GLY A 31 -7.83 -3.35 -4.26
N LYS A 32 -6.95 -4.31 -3.99
CA LYS A 32 -6.07 -4.89 -4.99
C LYS A 32 -6.86 -5.49 -6.15
N ARG A 33 -7.91 -6.27 -5.84
CA ARG A 33 -8.75 -6.92 -6.84
C ARG A 33 -9.48 -5.89 -7.71
N VAL A 34 -9.99 -4.82 -7.09
CA VAL A 34 -10.66 -3.74 -7.83
C VAL A 34 -9.67 -3.02 -8.75
N ALA A 35 -8.47 -2.74 -8.25
CA ALA A 35 -7.43 -2.08 -9.04
C ALA A 35 -6.95 -2.92 -10.22
N GLU A 36 -6.91 -4.25 -10.06
CA GLU A 36 -6.48 -5.18 -11.11
C GLU A 36 -7.52 -5.41 -12.21
N ARG A 37 -8.74 -4.89 -12.06
CA ARG A 37 -9.76 -4.99 -13.11
C ARG A 37 -9.33 -4.33 -14.41
N ASP A 38 -8.61 -3.22 -14.31
CA ASP A 38 -8.05 -2.55 -15.47
C ASP A 38 -6.65 -3.12 -15.70
N TYR A 39 -6.58 -4.21 -16.43
CA TYR A 39 -5.31 -4.89 -16.67
C TYR A 39 -4.32 -3.99 -17.41
N ASN A 40 -3.17 -3.80 -16.81
CA ASN A 40 -2.05 -3.09 -17.40
C ASN A 40 -0.77 -3.87 -17.09
N PRO A 41 -0.08 -4.43 -18.10
CA PRO A 41 1.09 -5.27 -17.86
C PRO A 41 2.27 -4.54 -17.20
N SER A 42 2.29 -3.20 -17.26
CA SER A 42 3.34 -2.40 -16.62
C SER A 42 3.05 -2.12 -15.15
N VAL A 43 1.83 -2.38 -14.69
CA VAL A 43 1.40 -2.06 -13.33
C VAL A 43 1.05 -3.34 -12.58
N SER A 44 1.57 -3.46 -11.37
CA SER A 44 1.21 -4.56 -10.49
C SER A 44 0.90 -4.04 -9.09
N TYR A 45 0.18 -4.86 -8.32
CA TYR A 45 -0.24 -4.50 -6.97
C TYR A 45 0.13 -5.61 -6.01
N LYS A 46 0.46 -5.24 -4.78
CA LYS A 46 0.79 -6.20 -3.75
C LYS A 46 0.26 -5.71 -2.40
N CYS A 47 -0.32 -6.62 -1.62
CA CYS A 47 -0.69 -6.36 -0.23
C CYS A 47 0.40 -6.91 0.67
N ILE A 48 0.88 -6.09 1.59
CA ILE A 48 1.87 -6.51 2.58
C ILE A 48 1.42 -6.13 3.97
N LYS A 49 1.93 -6.84 4.96
CA LYS A 49 1.83 -6.48 6.36
C LYS A 49 3.26 -6.30 6.86
N SER A 50 3.62 -5.07 7.20
CA SER A 50 4.99 -4.74 7.55
C SER A 50 5.03 -3.55 8.49
N LYS A 51 6.21 -3.32 9.09
CA LYS A 51 6.44 -2.11 9.86
C LYS A 51 6.66 -0.95 8.90
N ALA A 52 6.13 0.21 9.26
CA ALA A 52 6.30 1.42 8.49
C ALA A 52 6.45 2.61 9.42
N GLU A 53 7.24 3.56 9.01
CA GLU A 53 7.28 4.86 9.66
C GLU A 53 6.11 5.67 9.12
N THR A 54 5.20 6.08 10.02
CA THR A 54 3.98 6.78 9.65
C THR A 54 3.95 8.18 10.25
N GLU A 55 3.18 9.05 9.63
CA GLU A 55 2.91 10.40 10.14
C GLU A 55 1.46 10.77 9.84
N ILE A 56 0.95 11.74 10.60
CA ILE A 56 -0.39 12.27 10.34
C ILE A 56 -0.21 13.53 9.51
N TYR A 57 -0.80 13.52 8.32
CA TYR A 57 -0.76 14.65 7.41
C TYR A 57 -2.18 15.05 7.03
N MET A 58 -2.53 16.33 7.31
CA MET A 58 -3.87 16.86 7.06
C MET A 58 -4.98 16.00 7.69
N GLY A 59 -4.73 15.51 8.90
CA GLY A 59 -5.69 14.68 9.64
C GLY A 59 -5.78 13.23 9.19
N GLN A 60 -4.94 12.80 8.26
CA GLN A 60 -4.90 11.43 7.77
C GLN A 60 -3.54 10.80 8.01
N LYS A 61 -3.55 9.54 8.40
CA LYS A 61 -2.32 8.76 8.57
C LYS A 61 -1.77 8.40 7.20
N SER A 62 -0.49 8.69 6.98
CA SER A 62 0.20 8.31 5.76
C SER A 62 1.52 7.61 6.08
N ILE A 63 1.99 6.82 5.13
CA ILE A 63 3.27 6.14 5.26
C ILE A 63 4.38 7.08 4.84
N LYS A 64 5.30 7.35 5.77
CA LYS A 64 6.50 8.10 5.46
C LYS A 64 7.58 7.20 4.88
N LYS A 65 7.72 5.98 5.42
CA LYS A 65 8.71 5.02 4.97
C LYS A 65 8.27 3.61 5.34
N ILE A 66 8.42 2.67 4.42
CA ILE A 66 8.17 1.25 4.69
C ILE A 66 9.49 0.61 5.13
N ILE A 67 9.42 -0.10 6.26
CA ILE A 67 10.55 -0.84 6.80
C ILE A 67 10.34 -2.31 6.44
N LEU A 68 11.10 -2.79 5.50
CA LEU A 68 11.03 -4.17 5.02
C LEU A 68 12.12 -5.04 5.64
#